data_df9e5a703a658c99db60f614e8ebaab3
#
_entry.id   df9e5a703a658c99db60f614e8ebaab3
#
_cell.length_a   1.000
_cell.length_b   1.000
_cell.length_c   1.000
_cell.angle_alpha   90.00
_cell.angle_beta   90.00
_cell.angle_gamma   90.00
#
_symmetry.space_group_name_H-M   'P 1'
#
loop_
_entity.id
_entity.type
_entity.pdbx_description
1 polymer ?
#
loop_
_entity_poly.entity_id
_entity_poly.type
_entity_poly.pdbx_seq_one_letter_code
_entity_poly.pdbx_strand_id
1 'polypeptide(L)'
;MDSGTSWTPSCEAANRRARLPNQIIQNGGHLARRFLVFPIPVVTLNWLPSILALPTISPCGIPNNRDTDTLNDHILLDFKPPVATVIFNRPSQRNAISFAMWHEFSDILQKLDADRDTRAVIITGAGNEAFSAGAAIQDFDEHRSNSTKGRGYNDAVNGALKTLSEMSTPTISMIRGFAVGGGCELAVATDLRIASDDSRMGIPVGRLGISIGHREMRGLVNLVGKGNALYILLSARLLDAQECLRIGLVNQVVKSDELEEYTYKLARDIASLAPLSHAVNKLTMHQVQNKPSL
;
A
#
# COMPACT_ATOMS: atom_id res chain seq x y z
N MET A 1 25.20 -36.07 52.86
CA MET A 1 25.36 -37.05 51.80
C MET A 1 24.78 -36.35 50.55
N ASP A 2 25.56 -35.52 49.88
CA ASP A 2 26.32 -35.74 48.65
C ASP A 2 25.44 -36.32 47.54
N SER A 3 25.33 -35.70 46.41
CA SER A 3 26.33 -35.23 45.47
C SER A 3 25.79 -34.25 44.45
N GLY A 4 26.54 -33.17 44.23
CA GLY A 4 26.33 -32.26 43.07
C GLY A 4 26.89 -32.87 41.78
N THR A 5 26.31 -32.40 40.67
CA THR A 5 27.02 -32.41 39.37
C THR A 5 26.79 -31.09 38.67
N SER A 6 27.83 -30.27 38.68
CA SER A 6 28.03 -29.10 37.85
C SER A 6 28.34 -29.52 36.42
N TRP A 7 27.62 -28.95 35.43
CA TRP A 7 28.02 -28.99 34.02
C TRP A 7 28.43 -27.60 33.58
N THR A 8 29.75 -27.45 33.33
CA THR A 8 30.31 -26.36 32.54
C THR A 8 30.63 -26.90 31.16
N PRO A 9 30.26 -26.24 30.05
CA PRO A 9 30.89 -26.52 28.76
C PRO A 9 32.03 -25.52 28.53
N SER A 10 33.20 -26.08 28.29
CA SER A 10 34.42 -25.40 27.84
C SER A 10 34.24 -24.89 26.40
N CYS A 11 34.54 -23.59 26.21
CA CYS A 11 34.86 -23.01 24.92
C CYS A 11 36.30 -23.35 24.53
N GLU A 12 36.48 -24.17 23.50
CA GLU A 12 37.72 -24.16 22.71
C GLU A 12 37.52 -24.78 21.31
N ALA A 13 38.17 -24.10 20.34
CA ALA A 13 38.43 -24.51 18.95
C ALA A 13 37.25 -24.36 17.96
N ALA A 14 37.33 -23.54 16.88
CA ALA A 14 38.40 -23.51 15.94
C ALA A 14 38.42 -22.21 15.11
N ASN A 15 39.50 -21.49 15.27
CA ASN A 15 39.92 -20.40 14.38
C ASN A 15 40.75 -21.02 13.24
N ARG A 16 40.19 -21.24 12.06
CA ARG A 16 40.98 -21.56 10.85
C ARG A 16 40.76 -20.47 9.81
N ARG A 17 41.70 -19.54 9.78
CA ARG A 17 41.88 -18.59 8.66
C ARG A 17 42.41 -19.36 7.46
N ALA A 18 41.64 -19.39 6.37
CA ALA A 18 42.15 -19.73 5.05
C ALA A 18 42.83 -18.48 4.46
N ARG A 19 44.16 -18.55 4.30
CA ARG A 19 44.98 -17.57 3.57
C ARG A 19 44.82 -17.85 2.07
N LEU A 20 44.44 -16.85 1.28
CA LEU A 20 44.58 -16.84 -0.17
C LEU A 20 45.99 -16.28 -0.51
N PRO A 21 46.69 -16.82 -1.52
CA PRO A 21 47.98 -16.32 -1.93
C PRO A 21 47.85 -15.12 -2.88
N ASN A 22 48.58 -14.06 -2.59
CA ASN A 22 48.87 -12.96 -3.50
C ASN A 22 49.74 -13.47 -4.65
N GLN A 23 49.28 -13.29 -5.89
CA GLN A 23 50.18 -13.18 -7.03
C GLN A 23 49.90 -11.87 -7.77
N ILE A 24 50.93 -11.04 -7.74
CA ILE A 24 51.08 -9.82 -8.53
C ILE A 24 51.39 -10.25 -9.97
N ILE A 25 50.61 -9.76 -10.94
CA ILE A 25 51.11 -9.62 -12.32
C ILE A 25 50.82 -8.20 -12.77
N GLN A 26 51.86 -7.41 -12.85
CA GLN A 26 51.91 -6.20 -13.68
C GLN A 26 52.00 -6.65 -15.12
N ASN A 27 51.14 -6.13 -15.97
CA ASN A 27 51.50 -5.69 -17.35
C ASN A 27 50.36 -4.87 -17.95
N GLY A 28 50.73 -3.70 -18.41
CA GLY A 28 49.84 -2.75 -19.09
C GLY A 28 49.47 -3.23 -20.48
N GLY A 29 48.29 -2.82 -20.90
CA GLY A 29 47.81 -3.03 -22.26
C GLY A 29 46.39 -2.48 -22.39
N HIS A 30 46.26 -1.40 -23.16
CA HIS A 30 44.99 -0.85 -23.65
C HIS A 30 44.12 -1.96 -24.23
N LEU A 31 42.94 -2.19 -23.66
CA LEU A 31 41.88 -2.98 -24.30
C LEU A 31 40.56 -2.27 -24.21
N ALA A 32 40.12 -1.84 -25.38
CA ALA A 32 38.81 -1.25 -25.64
C ALA A 32 37.69 -2.16 -25.11
N ARG A 33 36.76 -1.59 -24.33
CA ARG A 33 35.53 -2.25 -23.91
C ARG A 33 34.65 -2.48 -25.16
N ARG A 34 34.69 -3.69 -25.68
CA ARG A 34 33.67 -4.19 -26.60
C ARG A 34 32.44 -4.59 -25.73
N PHE A 35 31.38 -3.82 -25.84
CA PHE A 35 30.05 -4.26 -25.42
C PHE A 35 29.63 -5.41 -26.32
N LEU A 36 29.53 -6.62 -25.77
CA LEU A 36 28.86 -7.73 -26.40
C LEU A 36 27.36 -7.49 -26.32
N VAL A 37 26.79 -6.98 -27.40
CA VAL A 37 25.34 -6.96 -27.62
C VAL A 37 24.99 -8.37 -28.08
N PHE A 38 24.32 -9.14 -27.21
CA PHE A 38 23.69 -10.40 -27.62
C PHE A 38 22.44 -10.05 -28.44
N PRO A 39 22.29 -10.60 -29.65
CA PRO A 39 21.05 -10.45 -30.40
C PRO A 39 19.96 -11.25 -29.72
N ILE A 40 18.91 -10.56 -29.26
CA ILE A 40 17.65 -11.17 -28.83
C ILE A 40 17.00 -11.76 -30.10
N PRO A 41 16.65 -13.06 -30.14
CA PRO A 41 15.94 -13.59 -31.29
C PRO A 41 14.56 -12.93 -31.37
N VAL A 42 14.30 -12.28 -32.51
CA VAL A 42 12.97 -11.79 -32.87
C VAL A 42 12.09 -13.02 -33.06
N VAL A 43 11.27 -13.35 -32.07
CA VAL A 43 10.19 -14.32 -32.22
C VAL A 43 9.09 -13.64 -33.03
N THR A 44 9.03 -13.97 -34.31
CA THR A 44 7.91 -13.60 -35.17
C THR A 44 6.68 -14.38 -34.72
N LEU A 45 5.81 -13.73 -33.96
CA LEU A 45 4.46 -14.22 -33.64
C LEU A 45 3.57 -14.03 -34.89
N ASN A 46 3.58 -15.03 -35.76
CA ASN A 46 2.55 -15.23 -36.79
C ASN A 46 1.39 -16.00 -36.19
N TRP A 47 0.53 -15.35 -35.44
CA TRP A 47 -0.82 -15.81 -35.11
C TRP A 47 -1.69 -14.62 -34.75
N LEU A 48 -2.29 -14.00 -35.76
CA LEU A 48 -3.45 -13.10 -35.61
C LEU A 48 -4.50 -13.52 -36.65
N PRO A 49 -5.60 -14.15 -36.24
CA PRO A 49 -6.83 -13.98 -36.96
C PRO A 49 -7.73 -12.97 -36.23
N SER A 50 -8.03 -11.91 -36.97
CA SER A 50 -9.36 -11.24 -36.97
C SER A 50 -9.98 -10.91 -35.61
N ILE A 51 -9.56 -9.78 -35.00
CA ILE A 51 -10.46 -9.00 -34.13
C ILE A 51 -10.46 -7.55 -34.66
N LEU A 52 -11.20 -7.34 -35.73
CA LEU A 52 -11.64 -6.01 -36.19
C LEU A 52 -13.13 -5.94 -35.87
N ALA A 53 -13.47 -5.19 -34.86
CA ALA A 53 -14.66 -4.39 -34.58
C ALA A 53 -14.82 -4.24 -33.07
N LEU A 54 -13.99 -3.40 -32.47
CA LEU A 54 -14.38 -2.79 -31.21
C LEU A 54 -15.31 -1.61 -31.54
N PRO A 55 -16.49 -1.52 -30.90
CA PRO A 55 -17.31 -0.35 -31.01
C PRO A 55 -16.51 0.86 -30.48
N THR A 56 -16.54 1.96 -31.23
CA THR A 56 -16.07 3.26 -30.78
C THR A 56 -16.89 3.68 -29.56
N ILE A 57 -16.36 3.39 -28.38
CA ILE A 57 -16.89 3.97 -27.13
C ILE A 57 -16.40 5.41 -27.15
N SER A 58 -17.32 6.35 -27.25
CA SER A 58 -17.08 7.77 -27.01
C SER A 58 -16.35 7.94 -25.70
N PRO A 59 -15.38 8.87 -25.59
CA PRO A 59 -14.71 9.12 -24.33
C PRO A 59 -15.79 9.56 -23.32
N CYS A 60 -16.09 8.68 -22.38
CA CYS A 60 -16.92 9.00 -21.23
C CYS A 60 -16.10 9.97 -20.39
N GLY A 61 -16.29 11.27 -20.64
CA GLY A 61 -15.65 12.31 -19.86
C GLY A 61 -16.03 12.13 -18.38
N ILE A 62 -15.02 12.07 -17.52
CA ILE A 62 -15.25 12.33 -16.10
C ILE A 62 -15.86 13.72 -16.05
N PRO A 63 -17.09 13.89 -15.53
CA PRO A 63 -17.71 15.20 -15.51
C PRO A 63 -16.81 16.14 -14.69
N ASN A 64 -16.37 17.23 -15.31
CA ASN A 64 -15.76 18.35 -14.66
C ASN A 64 -16.87 19.01 -13.84
N ASN A 65 -17.19 18.42 -12.67
CA ASN A 65 -18.37 18.77 -11.92
C ASN A 65 -18.15 20.11 -11.21
N ARG A 66 -18.57 21.19 -11.90
CA ARG A 66 -18.95 22.46 -11.29
C ARG A 66 -20.46 22.54 -11.04
N ASP A 67 -21.20 21.45 -11.22
CA ASP A 67 -22.61 21.39 -10.91
C ASP A 67 -22.79 20.67 -9.56
N THR A 68 -23.12 21.46 -8.58
CA THR A 68 -23.50 21.10 -7.22
C THR A 68 -24.79 20.27 -7.25
N ASP A 69 -24.64 18.95 -7.40
CA ASP A 69 -25.66 18.03 -6.95
C ASP A 69 -25.23 17.46 -5.60
N THR A 70 -26.01 17.76 -4.59
CA THR A 70 -25.92 17.49 -3.17
C THR A 70 -25.87 15.98 -2.88
N LEU A 71 -24.72 15.35 -3.11
CA LEU A 71 -24.38 14.02 -2.62
C LEU A 71 -23.10 14.17 -1.77
N ASN A 72 -23.29 14.04 -0.47
CA ASN A 72 -22.30 13.92 0.60
C ASN A 72 -20.85 14.26 0.19
N ASP A 73 -20.40 15.50 0.44
CA ASP A 73 -19.00 15.96 0.28
C ASP A 73 -18.00 15.22 1.21
N HIS A 74 -18.26 13.95 1.53
CA HIS A 74 -17.45 13.18 2.46
C HIS A 74 -16.21 12.57 1.79
N ILE A 75 -16.23 12.41 0.46
CA ILE A 75 -15.04 12.06 -0.34
C ILE A 75 -14.93 13.07 -1.47
N LEU A 76 -13.79 13.76 -1.51
CA LEU A 76 -13.49 14.70 -2.58
C LEU A 76 -12.52 14.06 -3.56
N LEU A 77 -12.65 14.40 -4.84
CA LEU A 77 -11.74 14.00 -5.90
C LEU A 77 -11.09 15.27 -6.50
N ASP A 78 -9.79 15.45 -6.27
CA ASP A 78 -8.97 16.43 -6.98
C ASP A 78 -8.25 15.73 -8.13
N PHE A 79 -8.73 15.99 -9.36
CA PHE A 79 -8.18 15.34 -10.56
C PHE A 79 -7.34 16.34 -11.35
N LYS A 80 -6.02 16.15 -11.28
CA LYS A 80 -5.01 16.92 -12.02
C LYS A 80 -4.15 15.94 -12.81
N PRO A 81 -4.57 15.54 -14.01
CA PRO A 81 -3.82 14.56 -14.80
C PRO A 81 -2.33 14.85 -14.84
N PRO A 82 -1.46 13.85 -14.72
CA PRO A 82 -1.78 12.42 -14.65
C PRO A 82 -2.02 11.85 -13.23
N VAL A 83 -2.22 12.72 -12.23
CA VAL A 83 -2.40 12.32 -10.81
C VAL A 83 -3.82 12.65 -10.36
N ALA A 84 -4.49 11.68 -9.77
CA ALA A 84 -5.75 11.85 -9.05
C ALA A 84 -5.51 11.81 -7.54
N THR A 85 -6.20 12.65 -6.77
CA THR A 85 -6.16 12.62 -5.30
C THR A 85 -7.55 12.39 -4.75
N VAL A 86 -7.71 11.30 -4.01
CA VAL A 86 -8.93 10.95 -3.28
C VAL A 86 -8.78 11.40 -1.83
N ILE A 87 -9.68 12.25 -1.36
CA ILE A 87 -9.59 12.92 -0.07
C ILE A 87 -10.80 12.54 0.78
N PHE A 88 -10.60 11.84 1.89
CA PHE A 88 -11.63 11.66 2.90
C PHE A 88 -11.87 12.98 3.61
N ASN A 89 -13.09 13.53 3.51
CA ASN A 89 -13.42 14.90 3.92
C ASN A 89 -14.40 14.94 5.09
N ARG A 90 -13.96 14.43 6.23
CA ARG A 90 -14.69 14.55 7.51
C ARG A 90 -13.73 14.96 8.63
N PRO A 91 -13.02 16.11 8.51
CA PRO A 91 -11.94 16.46 9.44
C PRO A 91 -12.42 16.58 10.89
N SER A 92 -13.64 17.07 11.15
CA SER A 92 -14.23 17.13 12.50
C SER A 92 -14.43 15.76 13.15
N GLN A 93 -14.45 14.69 12.36
CA GLN A 93 -14.53 13.30 12.82
C GLN A 93 -13.24 12.53 12.50
N ARG A 94 -12.11 13.23 12.35
CA ARG A 94 -10.81 12.65 12.02
C ARG A 94 -10.87 11.74 10.79
N ASN A 95 -11.64 12.13 9.80
CA ASN A 95 -11.84 11.38 8.57
C ASN A 95 -12.29 9.93 8.79
N ALA A 96 -13.16 9.71 9.79
CA ALA A 96 -13.79 8.42 10.01
C ALA A 96 -14.66 8.03 8.81
N ILE A 97 -14.53 6.77 8.37
CA ILE A 97 -15.12 6.25 7.14
C ILE A 97 -16.46 5.58 7.48
N SER A 98 -17.55 6.12 6.94
CA SER A 98 -18.89 5.54 7.11
C SER A 98 -19.13 4.35 6.18
N PHE A 99 -20.18 3.59 6.45
CA PHE A 99 -20.60 2.47 5.59
C PHE A 99 -20.80 2.89 4.13
N ALA A 100 -21.48 4.01 3.91
CA ALA A 100 -21.70 4.55 2.56
C ALA A 100 -20.40 4.95 1.88
N MET A 101 -19.45 5.54 2.62
CA MET A 101 -18.15 5.96 2.09
C MET A 101 -17.31 4.77 1.61
N TRP A 102 -17.41 3.59 2.22
CA TRP A 102 -16.70 2.41 1.71
C TRP A 102 -17.15 2.01 0.31
N HIS A 103 -18.46 2.08 0.03
CA HIS A 103 -18.99 1.81 -1.30
C HIS A 103 -18.59 2.89 -2.30
N GLU A 104 -18.79 4.16 -1.95
CA GLU A 104 -18.43 5.31 -2.79
C GLU A 104 -16.93 5.30 -3.13
N PHE A 105 -16.08 5.03 -2.15
CA PHE A 105 -14.64 4.91 -2.35
C PHE A 105 -14.29 3.80 -3.34
N SER A 106 -14.91 2.62 -3.22
CA SER A 106 -14.72 1.53 -4.18
C SER A 106 -15.10 1.93 -5.61
N ASP A 107 -16.23 2.63 -5.79
CA ASP A 107 -16.71 3.09 -7.09
C ASP A 107 -15.77 4.15 -7.71
N ILE A 108 -15.25 5.07 -6.89
CA ILE A 108 -14.27 6.07 -7.32
C ILE A 108 -13.01 5.37 -7.81
N LEU A 109 -12.48 4.40 -7.05
CA LEU A 109 -11.26 3.67 -7.41
C LEU A 109 -11.41 2.92 -8.73
N GLN A 110 -12.56 2.25 -8.95
CA GLN A 110 -12.84 1.55 -10.20
C GLN A 110 -12.86 2.50 -11.41
N LYS A 111 -13.44 3.69 -11.25
CA LYS A 111 -13.46 4.71 -12.31
C LYS A 111 -12.05 5.22 -12.61
N LEU A 112 -11.24 5.48 -11.56
CA LEU A 112 -9.87 5.95 -11.72
C LEU A 112 -8.96 4.89 -12.35
N ASP A 113 -9.13 3.61 -12.02
CA ASP A 113 -8.35 2.52 -12.60
C ASP A 113 -8.70 2.24 -14.08
N ALA A 114 -9.94 2.54 -14.47
CA ALA A 114 -10.40 2.43 -15.87
C ALA A 114 -10.02 3.65 -16.74
N ASP A 115 -9.69 4.79 -16.11
CA ASP A 115 -9.35 6.03 -16.81
C ASP A 115 -7.88 6.02 -17.27
N ARG A 116 -7.67 6.28 -18.57
CA ARG A 116 -6.33 6.25 -19.19
C ARG A 116 -5.47 7.48 -18.85
N ASP A 117 -6.09 8.56 -18.44
CA ASP A 117 -5.39 9.78 -18.05
C ASP A 117 -4.92 9.74 -16.60
N THR A 118 -5.47 8.82 -15.80
CA THR A 118 -5.02 8.53 -14.43
C THR A 118 -3.81 7.58 -14.45
N ARG A 119 -2.67 8.06 -13.98
CA ARG A 119 -1.40 7.32 -13.98
C ARG A 119 -0.86 7.05 -12.57
N ALA A 120 -1.34 7.76 -11.58
CA ALA A 120 -1.10 7.53 -10.17
C ALA A 120 -2.25 8.09 -9.34
N VAL A 121 -2.57 7.42 -8.22
CA VAL A 121 -3.62 7.83 -7.29
C VAL A 121 -3.03 8.08 -5.92
N ILE A 122 -3.25 9.28 -5.38
CA ILE A 122 -2.93 9.63 -4.00
C ILE A 122 -4.21 9.49 -3.17
N ILE A 123 -4.11 8.92 -1.99
CA ILE A 123 -5.19 8.81 -1.01
C ILE A 123 -4.77 9.54 0.25
N THR A 124 -5.63 10.44 0.76
CA THR A 124 -5.33 11.23 1.96
C THR A 124 -6.59 11.61 2.73
N GLY A 125 -6.43 12.21 3.90
CA GLY A 125 -7.51 12.82 4.68
C GLY A 125 -7.45 14.34 4.64
N ALA A 126 -8.60 15.00 4.69
CA ALA A 126 -8.69 16.46 4.79
C ALA A 126 -8.21 16.95 6.16
N GLY A 127 -7.62 18.14 6.17
CA GLY A 127 -7.09 18.77 7.39
C GLY A 127 -5.73 18.19 7.82
N ASN A 128 -5.32 18.55 9.04
CA ASN A 128 -3.97 18.25 9.52
C ASN A 128 -3.93 17.24 10.67
N GLU A 129 -5.09 16.79 11.16
CA GLU A 129 -5.15 15.95 12.37
C GLU A 129 -5.05 14.46 12.07
N ALA A 130 -5.67 14.00 10.99
CA ALA A 130 -5.74 12.58 10.69
C ALA A 130 -5.84 12.27 9.18
N PHE A 131 -5.13 11.24 8.78
CA PHE A 131 -5.41 10.53 7.54
C PHE A 131 -6.79 9.89 7.61
N SER A 132 -7.02 9.02 8.60
CA SER A 132 -8.34 8.49 8.97
C SER A 132 -8.29 7.81 10.34
N ALA A 133 -9.31 8.06 11.15
CA ALA A 133 -9.52 7.35 12.42
C ALA A 133 -10.15 5.95 12.25
N GLY A 134 -10.38 5.52 11.01
CA GLY A 134 -10.95 4.23 10.68
C GLY A 134 -12.48 4.26 10.58
N ALA A 135 -13.14 3.17 10.94
CA ALA A 135 -14.58 3.02 10.84
C ALA A 135 -15.32 4.06 11.71
N ALA A 136 -16.36 4.67 11.18
CA ALA A 136 -17.26 5.54 11.94
C ALA A 136 -18.02 4.71 12.99
N ILE A 137 -17.65 4.86 14.27
CA ILE A 137 -18.24 4.08 15.36
C ILE A 137 -19.75 4.31 15.47
N GLN A 138 -20.23 5.49 15.08
CA GLN A 138 -21.66 5.83 15.05
C GLN A 138 -22.47 4.90 14.14
N ASP A 139 -21.84 4.33 13.11
CA ASP A 139 -22.47 3.40 12.18
C ASP A 139 -22.59 1.97 12.77
N PHE A 140 -21.94 1.68 13.92
CA PHE A 140 -21.90 0.32 14.47
C PHE A 140 -23.26 -0.13 14.98
N ASP A 141 -24.03 0.75 15.62
CA ASP A 141 -25.37 0.41 16.13
C ASP A 141 -26.32 0.09 14.98
N GLU A 142 -26.21 0.77 13.85
CA GLU A 142 -27.04 0.55 12.69
C GLU A 142 -26.56 -0.64 11.84
N HIS A 143 -25.27 -0.72 11.55
CA HIS A 143 -24.72 -1.66 10.57
C HIS A 143 -24.01 -2.87 11.18
N ARG A 144 -23.85 -2.95 12.51
CA ARG A 144 -23.26 -4.09 13.22
C ARG A 144 -24.11 -4.66 14.36
N SER A 145 -25.39 -4.25 14.47
CA SER A 145 -26.29 -4.68 15.55
C SER A 145 -26.62 -6.18 15.55
N ASN A 146 -26.36 -6.88 14.46
CA ASN A 146 -26.53 -8.35 14.39
C ASN A 146 -25.53 -8.96 13.39
N SER A 147 -25.45 -10.29 13.37
CA SER A 147 -24.50 -11.04 12.53
C SER A 147 -24.68 -10.82 11.02
N THR A 148 -25.89 -10.56 10.55
CA THR A 148 -26.17 -10.31 9.13
C THR A 148 -25.72 -8.92 8.71
N LYS A 149 -26.05 -7.89 9.50
CA LYS A 149 -25.61 -6.51 9.27
C LYS A 149 -24.10 -6.39 9.39
N GLY A 150 -23.50 -7.04 10.39
CA GLY A 150 -22.05 -7.07 10.56
C GLY A 150 -21.32 -7.71 9.37
N ARG A 151 -21.89 -8.74 8.75
CA ARG A 151 -21.35 -9.30 7.50
C ARG A 151 -21.41 -8.30 6.36
N GLY A 152 -22.54 -7.63 6.14
CA GLY A 152 -22.69 -6.61 5.10
C GLY A 152 -21.67 -5.47 5.26
N TYR A 153 -21.43 -5.01 6.50
CA TYR A 153 -20.40 -4.01 6.77
C TYR A 153 -18.99 -4.52 6.41
N ASN A 154 -18.65 -5.72 6.86
CA ASN A 154 -17.34 -6.32 6.56
C ASN A 154 -17.16 -6.55 5.04
N ASP A 155 -18.22 -6.91 4.33
CA ASP A 155 -18.19 -7.10 2.87
C ASP A 155 -17.92 -5.77 2.15
N ALA A 156 -18.49 -4.65 2.62
CA ALA A 156 -18.22 -3.33 2.07
C ALA A 156 -16.74 -2.91 2.29
N VAL A 157 -16.23 -3.07 3.52
CA VAL A 157 -14.82 -2.80 3.84
C VAL A 157 -13.89 -3.66 3.00
N ASN A 158 -14.11 -4.99 3.01
CA ASN A 158 -13.32 -5.95 2.25
C ASN A 158 -13.37 -5.70 0.74
N GLY A 159 -14.53 -5.30 0.22
CA GLY A 159 -14.72 -4.92 -1.18
C GLY A 159 -13.87 -3.72 -1.56
N ALA A 160 -13.92 -2.65 -0.78
CA ALA A 160 -13.15 -1.43 -1.00
C ALA A 160 -11.63 -1.67 -0.92
N LEU A 161 -11.18 -2.36 0.14
CA LEU A 161 -9.75 -2.71 0.30
C LEU A 161 -9.26 -3.67 -0.80
N LYS A 162 -10.14 -4.57 -1.28
CA LYS A 162 -9.86 -5.43 -2.43
C LYS A 162 -9.66 -4.59 -3.68
N THR A 163 -10.63 -3.73 -4.02
CA THR A 163 -10.53 -2.84 -5.18
C THR A 163 -9.22 -2.07 -5.13
N LEU A 164 -8.88 -1.44 -3.99
CA LEU A 164 -7.66 -0.68 -3.82
C LEU A 164 -6.40 -1.51 -4.07
N SER A 165 -6.31 -2.68 -3.46
CA SER A 165 -5.11 -3.53 -3.56
C SER A 165 -4.93 -4.18 -4.94
N GLU A 166 -6.01 -4.33 -5.70
CA GLU A 166 -6.03 -4.97 -7.02
C GLU A 166 -5.99 -3.96 -8.19
N MET A 167 -6.01 -2.65 -7.93
CA MET A 167 -5.84 -1.62 -8.98
C MET A 167 -4.58 -1.88 -9.79
N SER A 168 -4.67 -1.65 -11.10
CA SER A 168 -3.50 -1.64 -11.99
C SER A 168 -2.70 -0.34 -11.91
N THR A 169 -3.38 0.76 -11.61
CA THR A 169 -2.80 2.08 -11.40
C THR A 169 -2.07 2.14 -10.06
N PRO A 170 -0.84 2.69 -9.99
CA PRO A 170 -0.10 2.90 -8.74
C PRO A 170 -0.85 3.76 -7.73
N THR A 171 -0.83 3.35 -6.46
CA THR A 171 -1.53 4.00 -5.36
C THR A 171 -0.59 4.41 -4.23
N ILE A 172 -0.77 5.61 -3.68
CA ILE A 172 0.08 6.18 -2.62
C ILE A 172 -0.80 6.71 -1.50
N SER A 173 -0.63 6.21 -0.27
CA SER A 173 -1.18 6.87 0.91
C SER A 173 -0.28 8.03 1.33
N MET A 174 -0.84 9.23 1.38
CA MET A 174 -0.23 10.42 1.94
C MET A 174 -0.78 10.61 3.37
N ILE A 175 0.01 10.22 4.37
CA ILE A 175 -0.44 10.03 5.74
C ILE A 175 0.03 11.20 6.60
N ARG A 176 -0.93 11.98 7.13
CA ARG A 176 -0.69 13.03 8.12
C ARG A 176 -1.44 12.69 9.41
N GLY A 177 -0.79 12.85 10.56
CA GLY A 177 -1.39 12.60 11.86
C GLY A 177 -1.84 11.15 12.04
N PHE A 178 -3.08 10.93 12.43
CA PHE A 178 -3.56 9.60 12.81
C PHE A 178 -4.03 8.75 11.62
N ALA A 179 -3.54 7.51 11.53
CA ALA A 179 -4.06 6.45 10.66
C ALA A 179 -4.38 5.22 11.53
N VAL A 180 -5.64 5.05 11.94
CA VAL A 180 -6.03 4.13 13.01
C VAL A 180 -7.10 3.15 12.56
N GLY A 181 -6.99 1.89 12.98
CA GLY A 181 -7.95 0.83 12.62
C GLY A 181 -8.13 0.70 11.13
N GLY A 182 -9.36 0.84 10.62
CA GLY A 182 -9.67 0.83 9.18
C GLY A 182 -8.87 1.86 8.37
N GLY A 183 -8.46 2.99 8.96
CA GLY A 183 -7.57 3.95 8.32
C GLY A 183 -6.15 3.40 8.13
N CYS A 184 -5.64 2.64 9.11
CA CYS A 184 -4.36 1.94 8.97
C CYS A 184 -4.48 0.79 7.95
N GLU A 185 -5.58 0.02 7.98
CA GLU A 185 -5.86 -1.05 7.03
C GLU A 185 -5.95 -0.53 5.59
N LEU A 186 -6.57 0.63 5.39
CA LEU A 186 -6.63 1.32 4.11
C LEU A 186 -5.23 1.72 3.64
N ALA A 187 -4.41 2.32 4.51
CA ALA A 187 -3.03 2.65 4.18
C ALA A 187 -2.21 1.40 3.81
N VAL A 188 -2.40 0.28 4.52
CA VAL A 188 -1.76 -1.01 4.22
C VAL A 188 -2.15 -1.56 2.85
N ALA A 189 -3.36 -1.26 2.37
CA ALA A 189 -3.86 -1.74 1.08
C ALA A 189 -3.32 -0.94 -0.13
N THR A 190 -2.69 0.23 0.06
CA THR A 190 -2.02 0.97 -1.03
C THR A 190 -0.64 0.39 -1.35
N ASP A 191 -0.09 0.71 -2.53
CA ASP A 191 1.26 0.26 -2.92
C ASP A 191 2.33 0.94 -2.07
N LEU A 192 2.25 2.25 -1.92
CA LEU A 192 3.22 3.07 -1.18
C LEU A 192 2.55 3.89 -0.07
N ARG A 193 3.30 4.16 0.99
CA ARG A 193 2.87 4.94 2.16
C ARG A 193 3.95 5.94 2.51
N ILE A 194 3.61 7.22 2.38
CA ILE A 194 4.46 8.35 2.78
C ILE A 194 3.81 8.97 4.02
N ALA A 195 4.54 9.06 5.10
CA ALA A 195 4.03 9.57 6.38
C ALA A 195 4.75 10.84 6.80
N SER A 196 4.02 11.73 7.44
CA SER A 196 4.63 12.85 8.17
C SER A 196 5.29 12.36 9.46
N ASP A 197 6.27 13.10 9.95
CA ASP A 197 7.04 12.78 11.16
C ASP A 197 6.20 12.79 12.44
N ASP A 198 5.06 13.48 12.44
CA ASP A 198 4.07 13.49 13.53
C ASP A 198 3.04 12.36 13.45
N SER A 199 3.10 11.51 12.42
CA SER A 199 2.11 10.44 12.21
C SER A 199 2.10 9.39 13.31
N ARG A 200 0.90 8.85 13.56
CA ARG A 200 0.64 7.73 14.49
C ARG A 200 -0.21 6.69 13.80
N MET A 201 0.27 5.46 13.72
CA MET A 201 -0.43 4.37 13.02
C MET A 201 -0.62 3.14 13.90
N GLY A 202 -1.73 2.45 13.71
CA GLY A 202 -1.99 1.19 14.42
C GLY A 202 -3.41 0.68 14.28
N ILE A 203 -3.63 -0.53 14.75
CA ILE A 203 -4.91 -1.24 14.66
C ILE A 203 -5.33 -1.71 16.06
N PRO A 204 -5.89 -0.82 16.89
CA PRO A 204 -6.17 -1.10 18.30
C PRO A 204 -7.47 -1.91 18.52
N VAL A 205 -7.76 -2.91 17.70
CA VAL A 205 -8.99 -3.72 17.72
C VAL A 205 -9.20 -4.44 19.06
N GLY A 206 -8.12 -4.80 19.76
CA GLY A 206 -8.18 -5.43 21.08
C GLY A 206 -8.86 -4.56 22.15
N ARG A 207 -8.84 -3.21 21.97
CA ARG A 207 -9.55 -2.28 22.89
C ARG A 207 -11.06 -2.30 22.70
N LEU A 208 -11.52 -2.76 21.53
CA LEU A 208 -12.94 -2.79 21.14
C LEU A 208 -13.51 -4.22 21.21
N GLY A 209 -12.68 -5.23 21.53
CA GLY A 209 -13.11 -6.63 21.54
C GLY A 209 -13.47 -7.17 20.14
N ILE A 210 -12.93 -6.58 19.07
CA ILE A 210 -13.15 -7.02 17.69
C ILE A 210 -11.86 -7.57 17.09
N SER A 211 -11.98 -8.30 15.98
CA SER A 211 -10.85 -8.81 15.19
C SER A 211 -10.84 -8.19 13.81
N ILE A 212 -9.66 -8.16 13.18
CA ILE A 212 -9.52 -7.82 11.77
C ILE A 212 -9.79 -9.05 10.91
N GLY A 213 -10.16 -8.83 9.64
CA GLY A 213 -10.40 -9.88 8.69
C GLY A 213 -9.11 -10.55 8.19
N HIS A 214 -9.28 -11.69 7.49
CA HIS A 214 -8.14 -12.45 6.96
C HIS A 214 -7.35 -11.66 5.91
N ARG A 215 -8.02 -10.87 5.07
CA ARG A 215 -7.38 -10.05 4.02
C ARG A 215 -6.49 -8.97 4.62
N GLU A 216 -7.02 -8.23 5.58
CA GLU A 216 -6.33 -7.15 6.27
C GLU A 216 -5.12 -7.71 7.05
N MET A 217 -5.32 -8.83 7.75
CA MET A 217 -4.24 -9.54 8.45
C MET A 217 -3.12 -9.92 7.48
N ARG A 218 -3.46 -10.47 6.32
CA ARG A 218 -2.48 -10.88 5.32
C ARG A 218 -1.72 -9.67 4.77
N GLY A 219 -2.41 -8.58 4.44
CA GLY A 219 -1.77 -7.33 4.00
C GLY A 219 -0.77 -6.82 5.02
N LEU A 220 -1.17 -6.74 6.28
CA LEU A 220 -0.30 -6.32 7.38
C LEU A 220 0.92 -7.24 7.55
N VAL A 221 0.71 -8.55 7.57
CA VAL A 221 1.79 -9.54 7.72
C VAL A 221 2.78 -9.48 6.55
N ASN A 222 2.30 -9.27 5.32
CA ASN A 222 3.15 -9.14 4.15
C ASN A 222 4.07 -7.90 4.21
N LEU A 223 3.59 -6.80 4.83
CA LEU A 223 4.40 -5.58 4.98
C LEU A 223 5.41 -5.68 6.13
N VAL A 224 4.96 -6.08 7.32
CA VAL A 224 5.75 -5.92 8.54
C VAL A 224 6.21 -7.26 9.14
N GLY A 225 5.82 -8.37 8.53
CA GLY A 225 6.09 -9.71 9.05
C GLY A 225 5.21 -10.06 10.27
N LYS A 226 5.14 -11.37 10.59
CA LYS A 226 4.27 -11.91 11.66
C LYS A 226 4.52 -11.27 13.03
N GLY A 227 5.79 -11.07 13.40
CA GLY A 227 6.15 -10.57 14.73
C GLY A 227 5.64 -9.15 14.97
N ASN A 228 5.90 -8.23 14.02
CA ASN A 228 5.45 -6.85 14.14
C ASN A 228 3.93 -6.72 13.95
N ALA A 229 3.31 -7.53 13.09
CA ALA A 229 1.85 -7.58 12.98
C ALA A 229 1.20 -7.95 14.31
N LEU A 230 1.68 -9.00 14.98
CA LEU A 230 1.20 -9.37 16.31
C LEU A 230 1.49 -8.30 17.35
N TYR A 231 2.66 -7.64 17.29
CA TYR A 231 2.97 -6.54 18.19
C TYR A 231 1.96 -5.41 18.08
N ILE A 232 1.63 -4.97 16.85
CA ILE A 232 0.61 -3.93 16.60
C ILE A 232 -0.75 -4.34 17.17
N LEU A 233 -1.20 -5.56 16.85
CA LEU A 233 -2.56 -6.02 17.19
C LEU A 233 -2.72 -6.34 18.67
N LEU A 234 -1.77 -7.08 19.26
CA LEU A 234 -1.89 -7.53 20.66
C LEU A 234 -1.60 -6.41 21.66
N SER A 235 -0.68 -5.49 21.34
CA SER A 235 -0.40 -4.35 22.20
C SER A 235 -1.45 -3.24 22.09
N ALA A 236 -2.21 -3.21 20.99
CA ALA A 236 -3.15 -2.14 20.64
C ALA A 236 -2.54 -0.73 20.74
N ARG A 237 -1.22 -0.61 20.49
CA ARG A 237 -0.49 0.66 20.52
C ARG A 237 -0.60 1.37 19.17
N LEU A 238 -0.49 2.67 19.21
CA LEU A 238 -0.21 3.48 18.03
C LEU A 238 1.31 3.70 17.97
N LEU A 239 1.92 3.26 16.88
CA LEU A 239 3.34 3.42 16.61
C LEU A 239 3.60 4.82 16.08
N ASP A 240 4.73 5.41 16.42
CA ASP A 240 5.16 6.66 15.81
C ASP A 240 5.71 6.44 14.39
N ALA A 241 5.93 7.52 13.66
CA ALA A 241 6.35 7.49 12.27
C ALA A 241 7.69 6.75 12.07
N GLN A 242 8.65 6.93 13.00
CA GLN A 242 9.96 6.30 12.91
C GLN A 242 9.89 4.80 13.19
N GLU A 243 9.05 4.38 14.13
CA GLU A 243 8.82 2.97 14.38
C GLU A 243 8.10 2.32 13.19
N CYS A 244 7.13 3.00 12.58
CA CYS A 244 6.47 2.57 11.35
C CYS A 244 7.47 2.39 10.20
N LEU A 245 8.40 3.33 10.01
CA LEU A 245 9.47 3.23 9.01
C LEU A 245 10.39 2.03 9.29
N ARG A 246 10.84 1.89 10.54
CA ARG A 246 11.75 0.81 10.96
C ARG A 246 11.19 -0.58 10.69
N ILE A 247 9.89 -0.78 10.85
CA ILE A 247 9.25 -2.09 10.64
C ILE A 247 8.71 -2.30 9.21
N GLY A 248 8.83 -1.30 8.33
CA GLY A 248 8.33 -1.37 6.95
C GLY A 248 6.83 -1.10 6.79
N LEU A 249 6.16 -0.59 7.84
CA LEU A 249 4.75 -0.20 7.74
C LEU A 249 4.57 1.03 6.84
N VAL A 250 5.56 1.94 6.77
CA VAL A 250 5.63 3.03 5.79
C VAL A 250 6.94 2.96 5.01
N ASN A 251 6.93 3.52 3.79
CA ASN A 251 8.08 3.51 2.90
C ASN A 251 9.02 4.70 3.15
N GLN A 252 8.46 5.83 3.57
CA GLN A 252 9.20 7.07 3.83
C GLN A 252 8.52 7.89 4.91
N VAL A 253 9.34 8.58 5.71
CA VAL A 253 8.90 9.61 6.65
C VAL A 253 9.56 10.92 6.24
N VAL A 254 8.77 11.98 6.15
CA VAL A 254 9.20 13.34 5.82
C VAL A 254 8.63 14.31 6.86
N LYS A 255 9.10 15.54 6.90
CA LYS A 255 8.51 16.57 7.76
C LYS A 255 7.08 16.87 7.34
N SER A 256 6.23 17.23 8.29
CA SER A 256 4.81 17.46 8.05
C SER A 256 4.56 18.56 7.00
N ASP A 257 5.39 19.58 6.94
CA ASP A 257 5.35 20.66 5.95
C ASP A 257 5.88 20.26 4.57
N GLU A 258 6.68 19.21 4.47
CA GLU A 258 7.23 18.68 3.21
C GLU A 258 6.37 17.55 2.62
N LEU A 259 5.42 16.99 3.38
CA LEU A 259 4.69 15.77 3.03
C LEU A 259 3.98 15.87 1.67
N GLU A 260 3.28 16.96 1.45
CA GLU A 260 2.49 17.17 0.24
C GLU A 260 3.39 17.29 -0.98
N GLU A 261 4.39 18.16 -0.93
CA GLU A 261 5.33 18.37 -2.03
C GLU A 261 6.06 17.06 -2.41
N TYR A 262 6.56 16.35 -1.40
CA TYR A 262 7.25 15.08 -1.58
C TYR A 262 6.35 14.03 -2.25
N THR A 263 5.12 13.87 -1.74
CA THR A 263 4.20 12.85 -2.23
C THR A 263 3.74 13.14 -3.66
N TYR A 264 3.39 14.40 -3.97
CA TYR A 264 3.01 14.77 -5.34
C TYR A 264 4.17 14.68 -6.32
N LYS A 265 5.40 14.99 -5.89
CA LYS A 265 6.59 14.79 -6.72
C LYS A 265 6.76 13.30 -7.04
N LEU A 266 6.70 12.42 -6.03
CA LEU A 266 6.80 10.97 -6.22
C LEU A 266 5.71 10.46 -7.15
N ALA A 267 4.45 10.90 -6.97
CA ALA A 267 3.33 10.49 -7.82
C ALA A 267 3.55 10.91 -9.29
N ARG A 268 4.03 12.12 -9.55
CA ARG A 268 4.37 12.58 -10.91
C ARG A 268 5.53 11.80 -11.51
N ASP A 269 6.57 11.51 -10.72
CA ASP A 269 7.72 10.71 -11.15
C ASP A 269 7.24 9.30 -11.57
N ILE A 270 6.40 8.64 -10.76
CA ILE A 270 5.78 7.35 -11.09
C ILE A 270 4.91 7.46 -12.34
N ALA A 271 4.04 8.46 -12.42
CA ALA A 271 3.14 8.67 -13.55
C ALA A 271 3.87 8.91 -14.89
N SER A 272 5.11 9.37 -14.85
CA SER A 272 5.95 9.58 -16.04
C SER A 272 6.50 8.27 -16.63
N LEU A 273 6.49 7.18 -15.88
CA LEU A 273 7.03 5.89 -16.28
C LEU A 273 6.00 5.06 -17.09
N ALA A 274 6.42 3.89 -17.59
CA ALA A 274 5.59 3.03 -18.43
C ALA A 274 4.43 2.37 -17.65
N PRO A 275 3.15 2.70 -17.92
CA PRO A 275 2.02 2.22 -17.13
C PRO A 275 1.82 0.71 -17.22
N LEU A 276 2.06 0.10 -18.39
CA LEU A 276 1.98 -1.34 -18.55
C LEU A 276 3.01 -2.08 -17.69
N SER A 277 4.21 -1.48 -17.51
CA SER A 277 5.20 -2.05 -16.59
C SER A 277 4.72 -2.03 -15.16
N HIS A 278 4.09 -0.93 -14.71
CA HIS A 278 3.50 -0.85 -13.38
C HIS A 278 2.39 -1.89 -13.19
N ALA A 279 1.44 -1.96 -14.12
CA ALA A 279 0.33 -2.90 -14.06
C ALA A 279 0.80 -4.37 -13.96
N VAL A 280 1.77 -4.76 -14.81
CA VAL A 280 2.32 -6.13 -14.81
C VAL A 280 3.09 -6.42 -13.53
N ASN A 281 3.90 -5.48 -13.04
CA ASN A 281 4.64 -5.66 -11.79
C ASN A 281 3.71 -5.79 -10.59
N LYS A 282 2.65 -4.98 -10.50
CA LYS A 282 1.63 -5.09 -9.45
C LYS A 282 0.91 -6.42 -9.50
N LEU A 283 0.45 -6.84 -10.69
CA LEU A 283 -0.19 -8.14 -10.89
C LEU A 283 0.73 -9.30 -10.48
N THR A 284 2.00 -9.26 -10.89
CA THR A 284 2.99 -10.28 -10.55
C THR A 284 3.22 -10.34 -9.04
N MET A 285 3.39 -9.18 -8.38
CA MET A 285 3.56 -9.10 -6.93
C MET A 285 2.34 -9.69 -6.20
N HIS A 286 1.13 -9.33 -6.65
CA HIS A 286 -0.10 -9.89 -6.10
C HIS A 286 -0.17 -11.41 -6.24
N GLN A 287 0.27 -11.96 -7.37
CA GLN A 287 0.33 -13.41 -7.59
C GLN A 287 1.35 -14.09 -6.67
N VAL A 288 2.55 -13.50 -6.52
CA VAL A 288 3.59 -14.02 -5.61
C VAL A 288 3.09 -14.08 -4.16
N GLN A 289 2.35 -13.06 -3.72
CA GLN A 289 1.82 -13.02 -2.35
C GLN A 289 0.62 -13.94 -2.10
N ASN A 290 -0.12 -14.31 -3.15
CA ASN A 290 -1.40 -15.02 -3.03
C ASN A 290 -1.36 -16.48 -3.47
N LYS A 291 -0.33 -16.92 -4.18
CA LYS A 291 -0.15 -18.33 -4.54
C LYS A 291 0.86 -18.96 -3.59
N PRO A 292 0.54 -20.13 -2.99
CA PRO A 292 1.58 -20.96 -2.41
C PRO A 292 2.60 -21.27 -3.50
N SER A 293 3.88 -21.32 -3.14
CA SER A 293 5.01 -21.61 -4.02
C SER A 293 4.66 -22.70 -5.05
N LEU A 294 4.93 -22.41 -6.32
CA LEU A 294 4.95 -23.40 -7.38
C LEU A 294 5.91 -24.54 -7.02
#